data_0f7da88cecef346220ef0ef7bbb46edd
#
_entry.id   0f7da88cecef346220ef0ef7bbb46edd
#
_cell.length_a   1.000
_cell.length_b   1.000
_cell.length_c   1.000
_cell.angle_alpha   90.00
_cell.angle_beta   90.00
_cell.angle_gamma   90.00
#
_symmetry.space_group_name_H-M   'P 1'
#
loop_
_entity.id
_entity.type
_entity.pdbx_description
1 polymer ?
#
loop_
_entity_poly.entity_id
_entity_poly.type
_entity_poly.pdbx_seq_one_letter_code
_entity_poly.pdbx_strand_id
1 'polypeptide(L)'
;MGREIDMSHRIFLHGLGQDPSSWDKILSCLPEEKNVSCPDLFRFFGGEECTYQNLFGSFSRYCEKVNEPFHLCGLSLGAVLALHYGICHPQKVRSMVLIAPQYQMPKRLLKIQNGIFHLLPKAAFDGMGLEKKQMICLTNSMQNLQLEEQCRRVSC
;
A
#
# COMPACT_ATOMS: atom_id res chain seq x y z
N MET A 1 -23.83 -11.49 26.44
CA MET A 1 -22.42 -11.05 26.24
C MET A 1 -22.40 -10.21 24.98
N GLY A 2 -22.57 -8.88 25.11
CA GLY A 2 -22.57 -7.95 23.97
C GLY A 2 -21.17 -7.92 23.37
N ARG A 3 -21.04 -8.15 22.06
CA ARG A 3 -19.80 -7.85 21.33
C ARG A 3 -19.60 -6.34 21.42
N GLU A 4 -18.58 -5.92 22.10
CA GLU A 4 -18.11 -4.54 22.07
C GLU A 4 -17.76 -4.24 20.58
N ILE A 5 -18.46 -3.29 19.98
CA ILE A 5 -18.21 -2.91 18.58
C ILE A 5 -16.87 -2.17 18.59
N ASP A 6 -15.85 -2.79 18.00
CA ASP A 6 -14.54 -2.16 17.84
C ASP A 6 -14.67 -1.00 16.84
N MET A 7 -14.68 0.23 17.36
CA MET A 7 -14.80 1.48 16.62
C MET A 7 -13.45 1.97 16.03
N SER A 8 -12.40 1.15 16.12
CA SER A 8 -11.08 1.50 15.60
C SER A 8 -11.10 1.77 14.10
N HIS A 9 -10.30 2.71 13.68
CA HIS A 9 -10.15 3.08 12.27
C HIS A 9 -9.62 1.90 11.44
N ARG A 10 -10.16 1.68 10.24
CA ARG A 10 -9.74 0.65 9.30
C ARG A 10 -9.25 1.28 8.03
N ILE A 11 -8.02 0.97 7.63
CA ILE A 11 -7.39 1.51 6.42
C ILE A 11 -7.20 0.36 5.43
N PHE A 12 -7.76 0.51 4.23
CA PHE A 12 -7.66 -0.45 3.13
C PHE A 12 -6.74 0.09 2.05
N LEU A 13 -5.70 -0.68 1.69
CA LEU A 13 -4.64 -0.29 0.78
C LEU A 13 -4.68 -1.16 -0.48
N HIS A 14 -4.94 -0.56 -1.62
CA HIS A 14 -5.04 -1.25 -2.90
C HIS A 14 -3.67 -1.67 -3.46
N GLY A 15 -3.68 -2.53 -4.47
CA GLY A 15 -2.47 -3.01 -5.15
C GLY A 15 -1.97 -2.07 -6.24
N LEU A 16 -0.85 -2.45 -6.85
CA LEU A 16 -0.29 -1.77 -8.00
C LEU A 16 -1.25 -1.88 -9.19
N GLY A 17 -1.52 -0.75 -9.87
CA GLY A 17 -2.44 -0.70 -10.98
C GLY A 17 -3.93 -0.81 -10.60
N GLN A 18 -4.24 -0.59 -9.34
CA GLN A 18 -5.59 -0.54 -8.78
C GLN A 18 -5.85 0.84 -8.16
N ASP A 19 -7.07 1.05 -7.72
CA ASP A 19 -7.52 2.25 -7.03
C ASP A 19 -8.42 1.89 -5.82
N PRO A 20 -8.89 2.86 -5.04
CA PRO A 20 -9.76 2.61 -3.89
C PRO A 20 -11.02 1.78 -4.19
N SER A 21 -11.59 1.86 -5.42
CA SER A 21 -12.79 1.14 -5.80
C SER A 21 -12.63 -0.39 -5.78
N SER A 22 -11.38 -0.87 -5.78
CA SER A 22 -11.06 -2.30 -5.62
C SER A 22 -11.64 -2.90 -4.34
N TRP A 23 -11.97 -2.07 -3.37
CA TRP A 23 -12.51 -2.47 -2.07
C TRP A 23 -14.04 -2.36 -1.96
N ASP A 24 -14.72 -1.75 -2.94
CA ASP A 24 -16.17 -1.45 -2.86
C ASP A 24 -17.04 -2.67 -2.52
N LYS A 25 -16.75 -3.83 -3.15
CA LYS A 25 -17.48 -5.08 -2.87
C LYS A 25 -17.27 -5.59 -1.45
N ILE A 26 -16.09 -5.45 -0.91
CA ILE A 26 -15.78 -5.87 0.45
C ILE A 26 -16.43 -4.91 1.44
N LEU A 27 -16.32 -3.62 1.17
CA LEU A 27 -16.91 -2.58 2.02
C LEU A 27 -18.44 -2.68 2.09
N SER A 28 -19.08 -3.03 0.97
CA SER A 28 -20.55 -3.23 0.95
C SER A 28 -21.02 -4.42 1.79
N CYS A 29 -20.12 -5.36 2.13
CA CYS A 29 -20.42 -6.51 3.00
C CYS A 29 -20.13 -6.22 4.48
N LEU A 30 -19.45 -5.10 4.79
CA LEU A 30 -19.20 -4.71 6.17
C LEU A 30 -20.43 -3.99 6.74
N PRO A 31 -20.70 -4.10 8.06
CA PRO A 31 -21.67 -3.24 8.72
C PRO A 31 -21.37 -1.77 8.42
N GLU A 32 -22.39 -0.91 8.42
CA GLU A 32 -22.21 0.54 8.24
C GLU A 32 -21.27 1.10 9.31
N GLU A 33 -19.98 1.04 9.03
CA GLU A 33 -18.94 1.50 9.95
C GLU A 33 -18.38 2.84 9.50
N LYS A 34 -18.47 3.81 10.39
CA LYS A 34 -18.09 5.21 10.13
C LYS A 34 -16.58 5.44 10.04
N ASN A 35 -15.74 4.45 10.43
CA ASN A 35 -14.29 4.61 10.57
C ASN A 35 -13.49 3.76 9.55
N VAL A 36 -13.85 3.86 8.27
CA VAL A 36 -13.14 3.19 7.18
C VAL A 36 -12.54 4.22 6.24
N SER A 37 -11.31 4.00 5.80
CA SER A 37 -10.69 4.78 4.74
C SER A 37 -9.97 3.89 3.72
N CYS A 38 -10.10 4.27 2.45
CA CYS A 38 -9.43 3.64 1.31
C CYS A 38 -8.66 4.73 0.56
N PRO A 39 -7.45 5.12 1.02
CA PRO A 39 -6.69 6.15 0.35
C PRO A 39 -6.22 5.67 -1.03
N ASP A 40 -6.24 6.58 -2.00
CA ASP A 40 -5.57 6.37 -3.28
C ASP A 40 -4.06 6.51 -3.08
N LEU A 41 -3.35 5.38 -3.13
CA LEU A 41 -1.91 5.32 -2.87
C LEU A 41 -1.10 6.16 -3.87
N PHE A 42 -1.59 6.31 -5.09
CA PHE A 42 -0.85 7.01 -6.13
C PHE A 42 -0.97 8.53 -6.02
N ARG A 43 -1.98 9.03 -5.32
CA ARG A 43 -2.07 10.45 -4.95
C ARG A 43 -1.05 10.87 -3.89
N PHE A 44 -0.48 9.92 -3.16
CA PHE A 44 0.54 10.22 -2.16
C PHE A 44 1.85 10.73 -2.75
N PHE A 45 2.11 10.50 -4.02
CA PHE A 45 3.32 11.02 -4.66
C PHE A 45 3.33 12.55 -4.79
N GLY A 46 2.16 13.20 -4.96
CA GLY A 46 2.04 14.68 -4.95
C GLY A 46 2.96 15.41 -5.94
N GLY A 47 3.44 14.72 -7.00
CA GLY A 47 4.43 15.23 -7.95
C GLY A 47 5.88 14.80 -7.65
N GLU A 48 6.12 14.13 -6.55
CA GLU A 48 7.42 13.50 -6.24
C GLU A 48 7.68 12.28 -7.14
N GLU A 49 8.94 11.83 -7.16
CA GLU A 49 9.33 10.62 -7.88
C GLU A 49 8.58 9.39 -7.33
N CYS A 50 8.03 8.55 -8.23
CA CYS A 50 7.27 7.36 -7.88
C CYS A 50 8.18 6.23 -7.40
N THR A 51 8.77 6.40 -6.22
CA THR A 51 9.57 5.39 -5.54
C THR A 51 8.81 4.81 -4.36
N TYR A 52 9.17 3.60 -3.96
CA TYR A 52 8.57 2.98 -2.78
C TYR A 52 8.86 3.79 -1.50
N GLN A 53 10.04 4.38 -1.39
CA GLN A 53 10.44 5.20 -0.25
C GLN A 53 9.54 6.44 -0.10
N ASN A 54 9.26 7.14 -1.21
CA ASN A 54 8.37 8.29 -1.21
C ASN A 54 6.92 7.87 -0.88
N LEU A 55 6.47 6.73 -1.42
CA LEU A 55 5.17 6.16 -1.08
C LEU A 55 5.07 5.85 0.41
N PHE A 56 6.06 5.16 0.97
CA PHE A 56 6.07 4.80 2.39
C PHE A 56 6.11 6.04 3.30
N GLY A 57 6.96 7.03 2.99
CA GLY A 57 7.03 8.28 3.74
C GLY A 57 5.71 9.04 3.74
N SER A 58 5.05 9.12 2.59
CA SER A 58 3.75 9.80 2.47
C SER A 58 2.62 9.03 3.16
N PHE A 59 2.63 7.71 3.08
CA PHE A 59 1.71 6.86 3.82
C PHE A 59 1.91 6.99 5.34
N SER A 60 3.16 7.05 5.80
CA SER A 60 3.47 7.24 7.22
C SER A 60 2.90 8.57 7.72
N ARG A 61 3.13 9.67 6.99
CA ARG A 61 2.52 11.00 7.30
C ARG A 61 0.98 10.97 7.30
N TYR A 62 0.37 10.15 6.42
CA TYR A 62 -1.08 9.95 6.44
C TYR A 62 -1.53 9.25 7.73
N CYS A 63 -0.83 8.20 8.16
CA CYS A 63 -1.14 7.44 9.37
C CYS A 63 -0.92 8.24 10.67
N GLU A 64 -0.02 9.23 10.68
CA GLU A 64 0.20 10.12 11.83
C GLU A 64 -1.06 10.90 12.23
N LYS A 65 -1.96 11.17 11.27
CA LYS A 65 -3.23 11.88 11.51
C LYS A 65 -4.25 11.02 12.25
N VAL A 66 -4.02 9.72 12.35
CA VAL A 66 -4.88 8.79 13.10
C VAL A 66 -4.31 8.65 14.52
N ASN A 67 -5.02 9.19 15.50
CA ASN A 67 -4.54 9.25 16.88
C ASN A 67 -4.54 7.87 17.56
N GLU A 68 -5.58 7.07 17.34
CA GLU A 68 -5.76 5.76 17.95
C GLU A 68 -5.11 4.65 17.11
N PRO A 69 -4.71 3.53 17.74
CA PRO A 69 -4.29 2.34 17.01
C PRO A 69 -5.40 1.84 16.07
N PHE A 70 -5.02 1.47 14.84
CA PHE A 70 -5.94 1.17 13.76
C PHE A 70 -5.66 -0.21 13.13
N HIS A 71 -6.58 -0.64 12.28
CA HIS A 71 -6.44 -1.88 11.51
C HIS A 71 -5.96 -1.57 10.08
N LEU A 72 -5.07 -2.39 9.57
CA LEU A 72 -4.59 -2.32 8.19
C LEU A 72 -5.07 -3.54 7.39
N CYS A 73 -5.60 -3.30 6.21
CA CYS A 73 -5.88 -4.34 5.22
C CYS A 73 -5.20 -3.95 3.91
N GLY A 74 -4.28 -4.76 3.43
CA GLY A 74 -3.53 -4.47 2.22
C GLY A 74 -3.54 -5.59 1.20
N LEU A 75 -3.59 -5.23 -0.07
CA LEU A 75 -3.51 -6.13 -1.22
C LEU A 75 -2.23 -5.87 -2.00
N SER A 76 -1.41 -6.89 -2.25
CA SER A 76 -0.19 -6.83 -3.06
C SER A 76 0.76 -5.70 -2.59
N LEU A 77 0.94 -4.62 -3.37
CA LEU A 77 1.70 -3.42 -2.96
C LEU A 77 1.19 -2.85 -1.63
N GLY A 78 -0.13 -2.72 -1.47
CA GLY A 78 -0.73 -2.25 -0.23
C GLY A 78 -0.45 -3.17 0.96
N ALA A 79 -0.33 -4.49 0.72
CA ALA A 79 0.05 -5.45 1.76
C ALA A 79 1.52 -5.29 2.17
N VAL A 80 2.42 -5.02 1.23
CA VAL A 80 3.84 -4.72 1.52
C VAL A 80 3.94 -3.42 2.34
N LEU A 81 3.18 -2.41 1.95
CA LEU A 81 3.14 -1.11 2.64
C LEU A 81 2.62 -1.26 4.09
N ALA A 82 1.52 -2.02 4.27
CA ALA A 82 0.95 -2.31 5.58
C ALA A 82 1.94 -3.08 6.47
N LEU A 83 2.59 -4.11 5.93
CA LEU A 83 3.60 -4.89 6.64
C LEU A 83 4.77 -4.02 7.09
N HIS A 84 5.32 -3.22 6.19
CA HIS A 84 6.43 -2.32 6.49
C HIS A 84 6.04 -1.32 7.59
N TYR A 85 4.87 -0.70 7.47
CA TYR A 85 4.38 0.23 8.49
C TYR A 85 4.21 -0.46 9.86
N GLY A 86 3.63 -1.65 9.89
CA GLY A 86 3.46 -2.41 11.12
C GLY A 86 4.77 -2.81 11.81
N ILE A 87 5.83 -3.09 11.03
CA ILE A 87 7.18 -3.36 11.56
C ILE A 87 7.77 -2.08 12.18
N CYS A 88 7.64 -0.92 11.50
CA CYS A 88 8.18 0.35 11.98
C CYS A 88 7.39 0.97 13.13
N HIS A 89 6.08 0.76 13.17
CA HIS A 89 5.16 1.39 14.11
C HIS A 89 4.20 0.38 14.78
N PRO A 90 4.72 -0.67 15.46
CA PRO A 90 3.89 -1.75 15.99
C PRO A 90 2.83 -1.27 16.99
N GLN A 91 3.11 -0.19 17.72
CA GLN A 91 2.17 0.41 18.67
C GLN A 91 0.97 1.10 18.03
N LYS A 92 1.07 1.46 16.72
CA LYS A 92 0.00 2.11 15.96
C LYS A 92 -0.92 1.12 15.25
N VAL A 93 -0.52 -0.16 15.14
CA VAL A 93 -1.26 -1.17 14.39
C VAL A 93 -1.89 -2.19 15.33
N ARG A 94 -3.22 -2.21 15.40
CA ARG A 94 -3.99 -3.14 16.20
C ARG A 94 -4.06 -4.54 15.58
N SER A 95 -4.29 -4.61 14.28
CA SER A 95 -4.20 -5.84 13.50
C SER A 95 -3.94 -5.58 12.02
N MET A 96 -3.48 -6.60 11.31
CA MET A 96 -3.25 -6.53 9.87
C MET A 96 -3.87 -7.71 9.15
N VAL A 97 -4.43 -7.45 7.95
CA VAL A 97 -4.80 -8.45 6.96
C VAL A 97 -3.93 -8.21 5.73
N LEU A 98 -3.08 -9.16 5.41
CA LEU A 98 -2.13 -9.07 4.31
C LEU A 98 -2.51 -10.06 3.20
N ILE A 99 -2.93 -9.54 2.05
CA ILE A 99 -3.37 -10.35 0.91
C ILE A 99 -2.26 -10.30 -0.16
N ALA A 100 -1.67 -11.47 -0.44
CA ALA A 100 -0.60 -11.65 -1.44
C ALA A 100 0.55 -10.62 -1.34
N PRO A 101 1.19 -10.42 -0.17
CA PRO A 101 2.31 -9.50 -0.02
C PRO A 101 3.51 -10.02 -0.80
N GLN A 102 3.98 -9.28 -1.79
CA GLN A 102 5.17 -9.62 -2.59
C GLN A 102 6.30 -8.62 -2.29
N TYR A 103 6.93 -8.75 -1.14
CA TYR A 103 8.06 -7.88 -0.74
C TYR A 103 9.42 -8.33 -1.30
N GLN A 104 9.51 -9.59 -1.76
CA GLN A 104 10.68 -10.11 -2.47
C GLN A 104 10.23 -10.80 -3.76
N MET A 105 10.44 -10.14 -4.88
CA MET A 105 10.18 -10.72 -6.18
C MET A 105 11.50 -11.29 -6.74
N PRO A 106 11.54 -12.56 -7.17
CA PRO A 106 12.71 -13.11 -7.83
C PRO A 106 13.15 -12.22 -8.99
N LYS A 107 14.43 -11.88 -9.08
CA LYS A 107 14.97 -10.98 -10.12
C LYS A 107 14.57 -11.37 -11.54
N ARG A 108 14.40 -12.67 -11.81
CA ARG A 108 13.94 -13.19 -13.11
C ARG A 108 12.49 -12.78 -13.40
N LEU A 109 11.60 -12.96 -12.42
CA LEU A 109 10.18 -12.62 -12.56
C LEU A 109 9.99 -11.10 -12.75
N LEU A 110 10.77 -10.31 -12.03
CA LEU A 110 10.77 -8.87 -12.15
C LEU A 110 11.25 -8.38 -13.54
N LYS A 111 12.30 -9.02 -14.09
CA LYS A 111 12.74 -8.74 -15.47
C LYS A 111 11.66 -9.06 -16.50
N ILE A 112 10.93 -10.17 -16.31
CA ILE A 112 9.79 -10.54 -17.18
C ILE A 112 8.68 -9.50 -17.05
N GLN A 113 8.30 -9.11 -15.83
CA GLN A 113 7.29 -8.09 -15.60
C GLN A 113 7.67 -6.74 -16.21
N ASN A 114 8.91 -6.29 -16.01
CA ASN A 114 9.40 -5.06 -16.65
C ASN A 114 9.42 -5.18 -18.18
N GLY A 115 9.82 -6.33 -18.72
CA GLY A 115 9.76 -6.60 -20.15
C GLY A 115 8.33 -6.50 -20.70
N ILE A 116 7.35 -7.07 -19.99
CA ILE A 116 5.93 -6.95 -20.33
C ILE A 116 5.50 -5.48 -20.30
N PHE A 117 5.84 -4.74 -19.23
CA PHE A 117 5.51 -3.31 -19.13
C PHE A 117 6.13 -2.48 -20.27
N HIS A 118 7.34 -2.82 -20.71
CA HIS A 118 7.95 -2.15 -21.86
C HIS A 118 7.25 -2.43 -23.19
N LEU A 119 6.71 -3.64 -23.36
CA LEU A 119 6.01 -4.07 -24.59
C LEU A 119 4.57 -3.55 -24.66
N LEU A 120 3.92 -3.33 -23.52
CA LEU A 120 2.54 -2.86 -23.48
C LEU A 120 2.42 -1.40 -23.98
N PRO A 121 1.40 -1.08 -24.79
CA PRO A 121 1.12 0.29 -25.22
C PRO A 121 0.71 1.15 -24.01
N LYS A 122 0.88 2.48 -24.11
CA LYS A 122 0.48 3.42 -23.04
C LYS A 122 -0.99 3.25 -22.64
N ALA A 123 -1.87 3.02 -23.61
CA ALA A 123 -3.30 2.81 -23.39
C ALA A 123 -3.62 1.64 -22.44
N ALA A 124 -2.72 0.65 -22.29
CA ALA A 124 -2.90 -0.44 -21.35
C ALA A 124 -2.75 0.00 -19.87
N PHE A 125 -2.20 1.19 -19.64
CA PHE A 125 -2.02 1.78 -18.30
C PHE A 125 -3.08 2.84 -17.98
N ASP A 126 -3.95 3.16 -18.95
CA ASP A 126 -5.06 4.10 -18.75
C ASP A 126 -6.01 3.52 -17.69
N GLY A 127 -6.30 4.32 -16.66
CA GLY A 127 -7.12 3.88 -15.52
C GLY A 127 -6.37 3.18 -14.38
N MET A 128 -5.07 2.95 -14.50
CA MET A 128 -4.26 2.33 -13.43
C MET A 128 -3.69 3.33 -12.40
N GLY A 129 -4.05 4.61 -12.50
CA GLY A 129 -3.61 5.66 -11.57
C GLY A 129 -2.14 6.09 -11.71
N LEU A 130 -1.32 5.36 -12.48
CA LEU A 130 0.09 5.68 -12.76
C LEU A 130 0.40 5.50 -14.23
N GLU A 131 1.27 6.38 -14.76
CA GLU A 131 1.84 6.22 -16.10
C GLU A 131 2.83 5.04 -16.14
N LYS A 132 3.01 4.48 -17.33
CA LYS A 132 3.95 3.37 -17.60
C LYS A 132 5.35 3.60 -16.98
N LYS A 133 5.92 4.80 -17.14
CA LYS A 133 7.24 5.16 -16.58
C LYS A 133 7.24 5.12 -15.05
N GLN A 134 6.19 5.60 -14.44
CA GLN A 134 6.01 5.62 -12.99
C GLN A 134 5.85 4.21 -12.41
N MET A 135 5.08 3.34 -13.09
CA MET A 135 4.92 1.92 -12.73
C MET A 135 6.27 1.20 -12.71
N ILE A 136 7.09 1.41 -13.74
CA ILE A 136 8.43 0.81 -13.84
C ILE A 136 9.35 1.35 -12.74
N CYS A 137 9.33 2.65 -12.48
CA CYS A 137 10.13 3.28 -11.42
C CYS A 137 9.77 2.70 -10.05
N LEU A 138 8.48 2.66 -9.71
CA LEU A 138 7.99 2.12 -8.45
C LEU A 138 8.36 0.63 -8.30
N THR A 139 8.14 -0.18 -9.32
CA THR A 139 8.48 -1.60 -9.30
C THR A 139 9.98 -1.83 -9.09
N ASN A 140 10.83 -1.05 -9.77
CA ASN A 140 12.28 -1.15 -9.61
C ASN A 140 12.74 -0.74 -8.21
N SER A 141 12.14 0.28 -7.61
CA SER A 141 12.47 0.72 -6.25
C SER A 141 12.12 -0.30 -5.17
N MET A 142 11.20 -1.22 -5.45
CA MET A 142 10.83 -2.31 -4.55
C MET A 142 11.81 -3.49 -4.57
N GLN A 143 12.72 -3.58 -5.55
CA GLN A 143 13.59 -4.76 -5.73
C GLN A 143 14.53 -5.05 -4.57
N ASN A 144 14.95 -4.01 -3.85
CA ASN A 144 15.94 -4.10 -2.79
C ASN A 144 15.35 -3.69 -1.44
N LEU A 145 14.05 -3.96 -1.24
CA LEU A 145 13.37 -3.66 0.01
C LEU A 145 13.94 -4.50 1.14
N GLN A 146 14.67 -3.85 2.04
CA GLN A 146 15.06 -4.38 3.35
C GLN A 146 14.23 -3.66 4.40
N LEU A 147 13.05 -4.21 4.70
CA LEU A 147 12.04 -3.55 5.53
C LEU A 147 12.58 -3.17 6.92
N GLU A 148 13.36 -4.05 7.55
CA GLU A 148 13.92 -3.78 8.88
C GLU A 148 15.00 -2.67 8.89
N GLU A 149 15.81 -2.58 7.83
CA GLU A 149 16.86 -1.57 7.73
C GLU A 149 16.28 -0.18 7.45
N GLN A 150 15.17 -0.11 6.73
CA GLN A 150 14.48 1.14 6.46
C GLN A 150 13.79 1.71 7.71
N CYS A 151 13.26 0.87 8.61
CA CYS A 151 12.68 1.33 9.87
C CYS A 151 13.69 2.08 10.75
N ARG A 152 14.95 1.63 10.77
CA ARG A 152 16.00 2.30 11.54
C ARG A 152 16.35 3.70 11.03
N ARG A 153 16.13 3.97 9.74
CA ARG A 153 16.41 5.29 9.13
C ARG A 153 15.28 6.30 9.33
N VAL A 154 14.06 5.83 9.60
CA VAL A 154 12.88 6.70 9.81
C VAL A 154 12.73 7.07 11.29
N SER A 155 13.36 6.32 12.20
CA SER A 155 13.28 6.53 13.66
C SER A 155 14.39 7.46 14.21
N CYS A 156 15.20 8.04 13.33
CA CYS A 156 16.17 9.10 13.61
C CYS A 156 15.71 10.42 13.01
#